data_ea7542491b0ed1cb74c164eb4b3a6154
#
_entry.id   ea7542491b0ed1cb74c164eb4b3a6154
#
_cell.length_a   1.000
_cell.length_b   1.000
_cell.length_c   1.000
_cell.angle_alpha   90.00
_cell.angle_beta   90.00
_cell.angle_gamma   90.00
#
_symmetry.space_group_name_H-M   'P 1'
#
loop_
_entity.id
_entity.type
_entity.pdbx_description
1 polymer ?
#
loop_
_entity_poly.entity_id
_entity_poly.type
_entity_poly.pdbx_seq_one_letter_code
_entity_poly.pdbx_strand_id
1 'polypeptide(L)'
;MTFSMNLRLISLMCAALLNAAGLQAQTIRAVTEATPYTYLQGERVAGVATEVVEKTLQAAGLTDYRVHVYPWARAYDAALKEPNVLIFLIARTHPREQMFKWVGEIMKVDYYLYRLRSRSDVAVSSLADAKKYTIGVMRDDVRQQYLQTQGFSRLVVSAQSIDNFNKLIKRQVDLVPLTEDDASSLCTQAQLDCAGLERVLTLDGAATGLYMAFSTSTPDSTVKKARAAFDKLKADGTVRRIMEKKSG
;
A
#
# COMPACT_ATOMS: atom_id res chain seq x y z
N MET A 1 -20.25 67.93 -10.09
CA MET A 1 -19.04 67.36 -9.43
C MET A 1 -19.41 66.08 -8.61
N THR A 2 -20.12 65.13 -9.20
CA THR A 2 -20.62 63.93 -8.43
C THR A 2 -20.51 62.61 -9.20
N PHE A 3 -19.73 62.54 -10.29
CA PHE A 3 -19.69 61.32 -11.13
C PHE A 3 -18.39 60.46 -10.98
N SER A 4 -17.37 60.92 -10.25
CA SER A 4 -16.08 60.23 -10.19
C SER A 4 -15.90 59.33 -8.95
N MET A 5 -16.79 59.39 -7.94
CA MET A 5 -16.65 58.67 -6.69
C MET A 5 -17.23 57.24 -6.74
N ASN A 6 -18.24 57.01 -7.59
CA ASN A 6 -18.87 55.70 -7.71
C ASN A 6 -18.07 54.68 -8.51
N LEU A 7 -17.18 55.12 -9.39
CA LEU A 7 -16.39 54.20 -10.24
C LEU A 7 -15.24 53.55 -9.47
N ARG A 8 -14.69 54.20 -8.46
CA ARG A 8 -13.61 53.64 -7.60
C ARG A 8 -14.13 52.61 -6.60
N LEU A 9 -15.35 52.76 -6.10
CA LEU A 9 -16.00 51.79 -5.21
C LEU A 9 -16.37 50.50 -5.95
N ILE A 10 -16.82 50.57 -7.18
CA ILE A 10 -17.15 49.42 -8.02
C ILE A 10 -15.89 48.63 -8.40
N SER A 11 -14.74 49.34 -8.67
CA SER A 11 -13.48 48.69 -8.98
C SER A 11 -12.89 47.90 -7.78
N LEU A 12 -13.05 48.42 -6.56
CA LEU A 12 -12.58 47.71 -5.34
C LEU A 12 -13.45 46.49 -5.00
N MET A 13 -14.73 46.53 -5.30
CA MET A 13 -15.65 45.41 -5.05
C MET A 13 -15.46 44.24 -6.04
N CYS A 14 -15.12 44.55 -7.30
CA CYS A 14 -14.74 43.51 -8.27
C CYS A 14 -13.40 42.84 -7.99
N ALA A 15 -12.41 43.56 -7.42
CA ALA A 15 -11.12 42.99 -7.05
C ALA A 15 -11.19 42.04 -5.84
N ALA A 16 -12.17 42.23 -4.94
CA ALA A 16 -12.40 41.34 -3.80
C ALA A 16 -13.07 40.02 -4.18
N LEU A 17 -13.83 39.98 -5.27
CA LEU A 17 -14.52 38.78 -5.78
C LEU A 17 -13.62 37.83 -6.56
N LEU A 18 -12.47 38.31 -7.08
CA LEU A 18 -11.52 37.50 -7.85
C LEU A 18 -10.57 36.66 -6.97
N ASN A 19 -10.49 36.92 -5.67
CA ASN A 19 -9.67 36.13 -4.74
C ASN A 19 -10.43 34.98 -4.05
N ALA A 20 -11.70 34.80 -4.34
CA ALA A 20 -12.50 33.63 -3.93
C ALA A 20 -12.41 32.48 -4.93
N ALA A 21 -11.36 32.43 -5.79
CA ALA A 21 -10.99 31.22 -6.54
C ALA A 21 -10.68 30.15 -5.51
N GLY A 22 -11.73 29.37 -5.21
CA GLY A 22 -11.80 28.42 -4.13
C GLY A 22 -10.56 27.55 -4.06
N LEU A 23 -10.00 27.42 -2.86
CA LEU A 23 -9.33 26.20 -2.46
C LEU A 23 -10.37 25.06 -2.59
N GLN A 24 -10.59 24.60 -3.80
CA GLN A 24 -11.25 23.31 -3.99
C GLN A 24 -10.34 22.30 -3.30
N ALA A 25 -10.79 21.84 -2.14
CA ALA A 25 -10.12 20.73 -1.47
C ALA A 25 -10.08 19.58 -2.48
N GLN A 26 -8.89 19.33 -3.06
CA GLN A 26 -8.76 18.28 -4.05
C GLN A 26 -9.03 16.96 -3.35
N THR A 27 -9.96 16.17 -3.90
CA THR A 27 -10.34 14.83 -3.42
C THR A 27 -9.09 13.99 -3.19
N ILE A 28 -8.93 13.44 -1.99
CA ILE A 28 -7.86 12.49 -1.68
C ILE A 28 -8.19 11.15 -2.34
N ARG A 29 -7.26 10.63 -3.11
CA ARG A 29 -7.36 9.30 -3.68
C ARG A 29 -6.50 8.34 -2.87
N ALA A 30 -7.14 7.52 -2.02
CA ALA A 30 -6.49 6.48 -1.25
C ALA A 30 -6.35 5.22 -2.12
N VAL A 31 -5.14 4.72 -2.31
CA VAL A 31 -4.84 3.61 -3.21
C VAL A 31 -4.02 2.53 -2.51
N THR A 32 -4.28 1.28 -2.90
CA THR A 32 -3.52 0.10 -2.45
C THR A 32 -3.79 -1.07 -3.40
N GLU A 33 -3.23 -2.24 -3.09
CA GLU A 33 -3.56 -3.50 -3.75
C GLU A 33 -4.53 -4.34 -2.90
N ALA A 34 -5.09 -5.41 -3.50
CA ALA A 34 -5.86 -6.39 -2.76
C ALA A 34 -4.93 -7.25 -1.90
N THR A 35 -5.26 -7.35 -0.61
CA THR A 35 -4.56 -8.14 0.41
C THR A 35 -5.60 -8.72 1.39
N PRO A 36 -5.21 -9.60 2.33
CA PRO A 36 -6.11 -10.03 3.41
C PRO A 36 -6.65 -8.87 4.27
N TYR A 37 -5.95 -7.72 4.28
CA TYR A 37 -6.31 -6.54 5.09
C TYR A 37 -7.10 -5.48 4.33
N THR A 38 -7.19 -5.61 3.00
CA THR A 38 -7.90 -4.70 2.09
C THR A 38 -8.36 -5.45 0.86
N TYR A 39 -9.66 -5.49 0.62
CA TYR A 39 -10.28 -6.25 -0.45
C TYR A 39 -11.57 -5.60 -0.96
N LEU A 40 -12.07 -6.06 -2.10
CA LEU A 40 -13.38 -5.64 -2.61
C LEU A 40 -14.48 -6.50 -1.99
N GLN A 41 -15.49 -5.83 -1.41
CA GLN A 41 -16.74 -6.43 -0.95
C GLN A 41 -17.88 -5.82 -1.77
N GLY A 42 -18.26 -6.49 -2.83
CA GLY A 42 -19.08 -5.88 -3.88
C GLY A 42 -18.32 -4.74 -4.55
N GLU A 43 -18.93 -3.56 -4.63
CA GLU A 43 -18.30 -2.35 -5.20
C GLU A 43 -17.49 -1.53 -4.16
N ARG A 44 -17.56 -1.89 -2.88
CA ARG A 44 -16.89 -1.16 -1.81
C ARG A 44 -15.54 -1.80 -1.48
N VAL A 45 -14.54 -0.95 -1.23
CA VAL A 45 -13.27 -1.39 -0.63
C VAL A 45 -13.48 -1.57 0.88
N ALA A 46 -13.16 -2.73 1.39
CA ALA A 46 -13.30 -3.13 2.79
C ALA A 46 -11.99 -3.70 3.34
N GLY A 47 -11.98 -4.05 4.62
CA GLY A 47 -10.85 -4.65 5.32
C GLY A 47 -10.30 -3.75 6.42
N VAL A 48 -9.58 -4.36 7.36
CA VAL A 48 -9.10 -3.68 8.58
C VAL A 48 -8.14 -2.53 8.27
N ALA A 49 -7.27 -2.65 7.26
CA ALA A 49 -6.39 -1.56 6.88
C ALA A 49 -7.15 -0.40 6.21
N THR A 50 -8.19 -0.70 5.41
CA THR A 50 -9.09 0.31 4.86
C THR A 50 -9.78 1.07 5.98
N GLU A 51 -10.31 0.37 7.01
CA GLU A 51 -10.96 1.02 8.16
C GLU A 51 -10.00 1.96 8.90
N VAL A 52 -8.72 1.59 9.08
CA VAL A 52 -7.70 2.46 9.70
C VAL A 52 -7.50 3.73 8.87
N VAL A 53 -7.38 3.60 7.54
CA VAL A 53 -7.21 4.75 6.64
C VAL A 53 -8.42 5.68 6.69
N GLU A 54 -9.62 5.15 6.55
CA GLU A 54 -10.86 5.93 6.59
C GLU A 54 -11.04 6.66 7.93
N LYS A 55 -10.80 5.96 9.05
CA LYS A 55 -10.83 6.57 10.41
C LYS A 55 -9.81 7.69 10.55
N THR A 56 -8.61 7.49 10.01
CA THR A 56 -7.55 8.52 10.04
C THR A 56 -7.97 9.76 9.26
N LEU A 57 -8.47 9.60 8.03
CA LEU A 57 -8.91 10.70 7.19
C LEU A 57 -10.10 11.45 7.81
N GLN A 58 -11.08 10.72 8.33
CA GLN A 58 -12.23 11.30 9.03
C GLN A 58 -11.81 12.11 10.27
N ALA A 59 -10.95 11.54 11.12
CA ALA A 59 -10.44 12.21 12.33
C ALA A 59 -9.56 13.44 11.99
N ALA A 60 -8.92 13.44 10.80
CA ALA A 60 -8.17 14.58 10.28
C ALA A 60 -9.05 15.70 9.68
N GLY A 61 -10.37 15.49 9.57
CA GLY A 61 -11.30 16.39 8.87
C GLY A 61 -11.10 16.38 7.35
N LEU A 62 -10.49 15.33 6.80
CA LEU A 62 -10.23 15.13 5.36
C LEU A 62 -11.32 14.20 4.79
N THR A 63 -12.54 14.71 4.68
CA THR A 63 -13.73 13.89 4.39
C THR A 63 -14.00 13.67 2.91
N ASP A 64 -13.39 14.47 2.02
CA ASP A 64 -13.45 14.27 0.58
C ASP A 64 -12.34 13.31 0.13
N TYR A 65 -12.64 12.01 0.17
CA TYR A 65 -11.72 10.97 -0.27
C TYR A 65 -12.46 9.81 -0.98
N ARG A 66 -11.70 9.06 -1.78
CA ARG A 66 -12.13 7.80 -2.40
C ARG A 66 -11.05 6.75 -2.24
N VAL A 67 -11.47 5.52 -1.90
CA VAL A 67 -10.55 4.38 -1.76
C VAL A 67 -10.64 3.50 -3.01
N HIS A 68 -9.48 3.10 -3.54
CA HIS A 68 -9.37 2.25 -4.71
C HIS A 68 -8.38 1.12 -4.50
N VAL A 69 -8.72 -0.06 -5.03
CA VAL A 69 -7.81 -1.20 -5.14
C VAL A 69 -7.33 -1.30 -6.58
N TYR A 70 -6.02 -1.26 -6.78
CA TYR A 70 -5.35 -1.39 -8.07
C TYR A 70 -4.31 -2.53 -8.01
N PRO A 71 -3.82 -3.03 -9.15
CA PRO A 71 -2.55 -3.75 -9.16
C PRO A 71 -1.45 -2.89 -8.52
N TRP A 72 -0.57 -3.49 -7.70
CA TRP A 72 0.42 -2.75 -6.90
C TRP A 72 1.19 -1.71 -7.70
N ALA A 73 1.77 -2.10 -8.85
CA ALA A 73 2.57 -1.17 -9.66
C ALA A 73 1.79 0.08 -10.09
N ARG A 74 0.46 -0.05 -10.35
CA ARG A 74 -0.40 1.10 -10.68
C ARG A 74 -0.65 1.99 -9.46
N ALA A 75 -0.92 1.39 -8.27
CA ALA A 75 -1.09 2.15 -7.04
C ALA A 75 0.19 2.92 -6.69
N TYR A 76 1.34 2.26 -6.82
CA TYR A 76 2.65 2.82 -6.55
C TYR A 76 3.00 3.96 -7.52
N ASP A 77 2.79 3.76 -8.83
CA ASP A 77 3.03 4.78 -9.86
C ASP A 77 2.15 6.02 -9.66
N ALA A 78 0.86 5.83 -9.37
CA ALA A 78 -0.06 6.92 -9.05
C ALA A 78 0.43 7.75 -7.85
N ALA A 79 0.89 7.08 -6.78
CA ALA A 79 1.39 7.76 -5.58
C ALA A 79 2.73 8.49 -5.80
N LEU A 80 3.52 8.05 -6.78
CA LEU A 80 4.76 8.75 -7.16
C LEU A 80 4.51 10.00 -8.02
N LYS A 81 3.48 10.00 -8.87
CA LYS A 81 3.31 10.98 -9.95
C LYS A 81 2.19 11.97 -9.73
N GLU A 82 1.15 11.59 -9.00
CA GLU A 82 -0.07 12.38 -8.93
C GLU A 82 -0.25 13.05 -7.56
N PRO A 83 -0.79 14.27 -7.51
CA PRO A 83 -1.04 14.97 -6.26
C PRO A 83 -2.22 14.34 -5.48
N ASN A 84 -2.23 14.55 -4.16
CA ASN A 84 -3.29 14.08 -3.25
C ASN A 84 -3.59 12.58 -3.32
N VAL A 85 -2.58 11.78 -3.65
CA VAL A 85 -2.66 10.32 -3.56
C VAL A 85 -2.11 9.88 -2.21
N LEU A 86 -2.93 9.15 -1.45
CA LEU A 86 -2.55 8.43 -0.24
C LEU A 86 -2.39 6.96 -0.59
N ILE A 87 -1.17 6.45 -0.55
CA ILE A 87 -0.91 5.02 -0.67
C ILE A 87 -0.83 4.39 0.71
N PHE A 88 -1.38 3.20 0.89
CA PHE A 88 -1.32 2.50 2.18
C PHE A 88 -0.96 1.02 2.01
N LEU A 89 -0.53 0.42 3.12
CA LEU A 89 0.18 -0.86 3.17
C LEU A 89 1.47 -0.85 2.34
N ILE A 90 2.11 0.33 2.25
CA ILE A 90 3.41 0.47 1.58
C ILE A 90 4.55 0.23 2.57
N ALA A 91 5.50 -0.62 2.17
CA ALA A 91 6.75 -0.83 2.91
C ALA A 91 7.60 0.45 2.92
N ARG A 92 8.00 0.92 4.12
CA ARG A 92 8.92 2.02 4.28
C ARG A 92 10.35 1.49 4.29
N THR A 93 11.09 1.80 3.26
CA THR A 93 12.47 1.36 3.07
C THR A 93 13.38 2.57 2.82
N HIS A 94 14.69 2.41 3.04
CA HIS A 94 15.65 3.49 2.79
C HIS A 94 15.56 4.08 1.36
N PRO A 95 15.46 3.28 0.28
CA PRO A 95 15.26 3.84 -1.07
C PRO A 95 13.96 4.63 -1.25
N ARG A 96 12.91 4.32 -0.47
CA ARG A 96 11.61 4.99 -0.58
C ARG A 96 11.45 6.19 0.36
N GLU A 97 12.40 6.43 1.26
CA GLU A 97 12.28 7.43 2.34
C GLU A 97 11.92 8.81 1.81
N GLN A 98 12.57 9.26 0.75
CA GLN A 98 12.37 10.58 0.15
C GLN A 98 11.29 10.61 -0.94
N MET A 99 10.70 9.46 -1.29
CA MET A 99 9.72 9.36 -2.35
C MET A 99 8.30 9.67 -1.90
N PHE A 100 8.06 9.73 -0.59
CA PHE A 100 6.74 9.90 -0.01
C PHE A 100 6.76 10.78 1.22
N LYS A 101 5.59 11.33 1.57
CA LYS A 101 5.33 12.00 2.85
C LYS A 101 4.65 11.02 3.79
N TRP A 102 5.43 10.38 4.64
CA TRP A 102 4.99 9.32 5.54
C TRP A 102 4.01 9.83 6.61
N VAL A 103 2.91 9.11 6.83
CA VAL A 103 1.90 9.40 7.84
C VAL A 103 2.15 8.55 9.10
N GLY A 104 2.09 7.21 8.98
CA GLY A 104 2.32 6.34 10.13
C GLY A 104 2.29 4.86 9.77
N GLU A 105 2.86 4.03 10.65
CA GLU A 105 2.92 2.58 10.53
C GLU A 105 1.60 1.95 10.98
N ILE A 106 0.95 1.24 10.05
CA ILE A 106 -0.30 0.50 10.30
C ILE A 106 0.01 -0.83 10.98
N MET A 107 0.96 -1.60 10.43
CA MET A 107 1.33 -2.93 10.90
C MET A 107 2.75 -3.31 10.50
N LYS A 108 3.26 -4.40 11.07
CA LYS A 108 4.52 -5.02 10.66
C LYS A 108 4.25 -6.35 10.00
N VAL A 109 5.10 -6.74 9.07
CA VAL A 109 5.03 -8.01 8.36
C VAL A 109 6.40 -8.65 8.23
N ASP A 110 6.41 -9.98 8.26
CA ASP A 110 7.54 -10.83 7.91
C ASP A 110 7.24 -11.54 6.60
N TYR A 111 8.27 -11.70 5.77
CA TYR A 111 8.17 -12.41 4.50
C TYR A 111 8.94 -13.72 4.54
N TYR A 112 8.35 -14.72 3.91
CA TYR A 112 8.90 -16.06 3.83
C TYR A 112 8.90 -16.54 2.38
N LEU A 113 9.91 -17.33 1.99
CA LEU A 113 9.85 -18.07 0.73
C LEU A 113 9.03 -19.34 0.95
N TYR A 114 8.07 -19.53 0.06
CA TYR A 114 7.22 -20.71 0.00
C TYR A 114 7.49 -21.51 -1.27
N ARG A 115 7.42 -22.85 -1.13
CA ARG A 115 7.41 -23.80 -2.24
C ARG A 115 6.17 -24.70 -2.14
N LEU A 116 5.90 -25.49 -3.18
CA LEU A 116 5.00 -26.63 -3.05
C LEU A 116 5.72 -27.72 -2.24
N ARG A 117 5.03 -28.32 -1.28
CA ARG A 117 5.55 -29.44 -0.48
C ARG A 117 5.95 -30.64 -1.35
N SER A 118 5.24 -30.88 -2.46
CA SER A 118 5.55 -31.90 -3.44
C SER A 118 6.86 -31.67 -4.24
N ARG A 119 7.48 -30.51 -4.10
CA ARG A 119 8.75 -30.14 -4.76
C ARG A 119 9.93 -30.28 -3.79
N SER A 120 10.16 -31.53 -3.31
CA SER A 120 11.31 -31.83 -2.43
C SER A 120 12.67 -31.59 -3.09
N ASP A 121 12.71 -31.52 -4.42
CA ASP A 121 13.87 -31.13 -5.24
C ASP A 121 14.25 -29.63 -5.05
N VAL A 122 13.34 -28.79 -4.60
CA VAL A 122 13.59 -27.37 -4.29
C VAL A 122 14.07 -27.26 -2.84
N ALA A 123 15.34 -27.61 -2.57
CA ALA A 123 15.93 -27.57 -1.25
C ALA A 123 16.55 -26.17 -0.98
N VAL A 124 16.00 -25.45 0.01
CA VAL A 124 16.43 -24.10 0.39
C VAL A 124 16.64 -24.05 1.90
N SER A 125 17.87 -23.76 2.32
CA SER A 125 18.25 -23.52 3.71
C SER A 125 18.89 -22.14 3.91
N SER A 126 19.18 -21.43 2.83
CA SER A 126 19.80 -20.11 2.84
C SER A 126 19.39 -19.27 1.62
N LEU A 127 19.62 -17.95 1.68
CA LEU A 127 19.46 -17.08 0.51
C LEU A 127 20.35 -17.53 -0.67
N ALA A 128 21.54 -18.04 -0.39
CA ALA A 128 22.45 -18.54 -1.43
C ALA A 128 21.85 -19.75 -2.18
N ASP A 129 21.19 -20.67 -1.45
CA ASP A 129 20.50 -21.80 -2.08
C ASP A 129 19.32 -21.35 -2.91
N ALA A 130 18.56 -20.37 -2.43
CA ALA A 130 17.38 -19.85 -3.13
C ALA A 130 17.71 -19.23 -4.49
N LYS A 131 18.95 -18.74 -4.72
CA LYS A 131 19.39 -18.16 -6.01
C LYS A 131 19.39 -19.14 -7.18
N LYS A 132 19.40 -20.43 -6.90
CA LYS A 132 19.36 -21.49 -7.94
C LYS A 132 17.99 -21.63 -8.60
N TYR A 133 16.94 -21.15 -7.92
CA TYR A 133 15.54 -21.36 -8.27
C TYR A 133 14.90 -20.12 -8.87
N THR A 134 13.81 -20.34 -9.61
CA THR A 134 12.97 -19.27 -10.15
C THR A 134 12.02 -18.77 -9.06
N ILE A 135 11.94 -17.45 -8.89
CA ILE A 135 11.09 -16.83 -7.85
C ILE A 135 10.06 -15.93 -8.51
N GLY A 136 8.78 -16.19 -8.26
CA GLY A 136 7.69 -15.33 -8.68
C GLY A 136 7.57 -14.10 -7.78
N VAL A 137 7.64 -12.90 -8.35
CA VAL A 137 7.57 -11.62 -7.63
C VAL A 137 6.63 -10.64 -8.30
N MET A 138 6.09 -9.69 -7.53
CA MET A 138 5.31 -8.59 -8.10
C MET A 138 6.21 -7.44 -8.54
N ARG A 139 5.78 -6.76 -9.62
CA ARG A 139 6.48 -5.58 -10.15
C ARG A 139 6.48 -4.45 -9.13
N ASP A 140 7.66 -3.82 -8.93
CA ASP A 140 7.89 -2.67 -8.04
C ASP A 140 7.58 -2.93 -6.55
N ASP A 141 7.40 -4.19 -6.19
CA ASP A 141 7.17 -4.61 -4.82
C ASP A 141 8.48 -4.67 -4.01
N VAL A 142 8.36 -4.49 -2.69
CA VAL A 142 9.53 -4.53 -1.78
C VAL A 142 10.28 -5.85 -1.84
N ARG A 143 9.57 -6.97 -2.03
CA ARG A 143 10.14 -8.32 -2.13
C ARG A 143 10.97 -8.47 -3.40
N GLN A 144 10.49 -7.92 -4.54
CA GLN A 144 11.27 -7.88 -5.77
C GLN A 144 12.54 -7.04 -5.57
N GLN A 145 12.39 -5.82 -5.03
CA GLN A 145 13.52 -4.90 -4.80
C GLN A 145 14.55 -5.52 -3.86
N TYR A 146 14.10 -6.12 -2.75
CA TYR A 146 14.99 -6.82 -1.82
C TYR A 146 15.77 -7.95 -2.52
N LEU A 147 15.09 -8.87 -3.21
CA LEU A 147 15.75 -9.98 -3.88
C LEU A 147 16.74 -9.51 -4.95
N GLN A 148 16.41 -8.43 -5.68
CA GLN A 148 17.35 -7.81 -6.64
C GLN A 148 18.62 -7.30 -5.94
N THR A 149 18.49 -6.61 -4.78
CA THR A 149 19.66 -6.13 -4.03
C THR A 149 20.50 -7.27 -3.47
N GLN A 150 19.89 -8.45 -3.22
CA GLN A 150 20.60 -9.67 -2.83
C GLN A 150 21.21 -10.42 -4.02
N GLY A 151 21.12 -9.88 -5.24
CA GLY A 151 21.72 -10.46 -6.44
C GLY A 151 20.97 -11.66 -7.04
N PHE A 152 19.64 -11.73 -6.82
CA PHE A 152 18.81 -12.72 -7.51
C PHE A 152 18.55 -12.29 -8.95
N SER A 153 18.82 -13.17 -9.90
CA SER A 153 18.65 -12.95 -11.35
C SER A 153 17.48 -13.73 -11.96
N ARG A 154 16.98 -14.76 -11.27
CA ARG A 154 15.92 -15.64 -11.77
C ARG A 154 14.54 -15.24 -11.23
N LEU A 155 14.18 -13.96 -11.40
CA LEU A 155 12.91 -13.41 -10.97
C LEU A 155 11.90 -13.42 -12.12
N VAL A 156 10.72 -14.02 -11.88
CA VAL A 156 9.57 -14.00 -12.79
C VAL A 156 8.59 -12.96 -12.29
N VAL A 157 8.47 -11.85 -13.01
CA VAL A 157 7.68 -10.68 -12.58
C VAL A 157 6.25 -10.79 -13.09
N SER A 158 5.27 -10.59 -12.19
CA SER A 158 3.83 -10.56 -12.49
C SER A 158 3.21 -9.27 -11.97
N ALA A 159 1.96 -9.00 -12.40
CA ALA A 159 1.21 -7.83 -11.97
C ALA A 159 0.58 -8.01 -10.58
N GLN A 160 0.23 -9.25 -10.20
CA GLN A 160 -0.50 -9.57 -8.97
C GLN A 160 0.08 -10.81 -8.27
N SER A 161 -0.09 -10.89 -6.94
CA SER A 161 0.36 -12.04 -6.15
C SER A 161 -0.28 -13.34 -6.57
N ILE A 162 -1.57 -13.34 -6.91
CA ILE A 162 -2.28 -14.54 -7.37
C ILE A 162 -1.70 -15.11 -8.65
N ASP A 163 -1.19 -14.26 -9.57
CA ASP A 163 -0.54 -14.74 -10.79
C ASP A 163 0.73 -15.53 -10.47
N ASN A 164 1.53 -15.06 -9.52
CA ASN A 164 2.74 -15.76 -9.07
C ASN A 164 2.40 -17.04 -8.32
N PHE A 165 1.34 -17.02 -7.51
CA PHE A 165 0.87 -18.19 -6.81
C PHE A 165 0.37 -19.27 -7.78
N ASN A 166 -0.39 -18.89 -8.81
CA ASN A 166 -0.81 -19.80 -9.87
C ASN A 166 0.38 -20.38 -10.67
N LYS A 167 1.43 -19.57 -10.89
CA LYS A 167 2.68 -20.06 -11.51
C LYS A 167 3.39 -21.07 -10.60
N LEU A 168 3.39 -20.86 -9.28
CA LEU A 168 3.93 -21.83 -8.31
C LEU A 168 3.17 -23.17 -8.41
N ILE A 169 1.82 -23.14 -8.37
CA ILE A 169 0.98 -24.33 -8.50
C ILE A 169 1.26 -25.08 -9.81
N LYS A 170 1.42 -24.33 -10.91
CA LYS A 170 1.73 -24.89 -12.24
C LYS A 170 3.22 -25.22 -12.43
N ARG A 171 4.05 -25.10 -11.40
CA ARG A 171 5.51 -25.35 -11.44
C ARG A 171 6.26 -24.49 -12.47
N GLN A 172 5.74 -23.31 -12.80
CA GLN A 172 6.38 -22.34 -13.68
C GLN A 172 7.37 -21.43 -12.92
N VAL A 173 7.22 -21.36 -11.59
CA VAL A 173 8.22 -20.84 -10.66
C VAL A 173 8.38 -21.85 -9.52
N ASP A 174 9.53 -21.83 -8.86
CA ASP A 174 9.88 -22.76 -7.79
C ASP A 174 9.51 -22.23 -6.42
N LEU A 175 9.56 -20.90 -6.27
CA LEU A 175 9.38 -20.19 -5.01
C LEU A 175 8.52 -18.93 -5.19
N VAL A 176 7.82 -18.51 -4.12
CA VAL A 176 7.16 -17.21 -4.01
C VAL A 176 7.39 -16.60 -2.64
N PRO A 177 7.67 -15.29 -2.51
CA PRO A 177 7.76 -14.60 -1.23
C PRO A 177 6.38 -14.10 -0.78
N LEU A 178 5.89 -14.58 0.36
CA LEU A 178 4.58 -14.23 0.91
C LEU A 178 4.68 -13.99 2.43
N THR A 179 3.71 -13.24 2.97
CA THR A 179 3.39 -13.31 4.40
C THR A 179 2.58 -14.58 4.70
N GLU A 180 2.41 -14.94 5.98
CA GLU A 180 1.55 -16.08 6.35
C GLU A 180 0.08 -15.83 5.96
N ASP A 181 -0.41 -14.61 6.16
CA ASP A 181 -1.79 -14.25 5.82
C ASP A 181 -2.00 -14.23 4.30
N ASP A 182 -1.03 -13.74 3.52
CA ASP A 182 -1.08 -13.83 2.05
C ASP A 182 -1.12 -15.28 1.59
N ALA A 183 -0.27 -16.16 2.15
CA ALA A 183 -0.24 -17.56 1.80
C ALA A 183 -1.59 -18.26 2.07
N SER A 184 -2.19 -18.03 3.25
CA SER A 184 -3.50 -18.56 3.61
C SER A 184 -4.61 -18.07 2.67
N SER A 185 -4.65 -16.76 2.41
CA SER A 185 -5.63 -16.16 1.52
C SER A 185 -5.52 -16.66 0.08
N LEU A 186 -4.28 -16.77 -0.44
CA LEU A 186 -4.02 -17.24 -1.79
C LEU A 186 -4.34 -18.74 -1.96
N CYS A 187 -4.11 -19.57 -0.92
CA CYS A 187 -4.58 -20.96 -0.95
C CYS A 187 -6.10 -21.05 -1.11
N THR A 188 -6.84 -20.28 -0.30
CA THR A 188 -8.31 -20.22 -0.38
C THR A 188 -8.76 -19.76 -1.77
N GLN A 189 -8.16 -18.71 -2.29
CA GLN A 189 -8.50 -18.12 -3.60
C GLN A 189 -8.20 -19.09 -4.76
N ALA A 190 -7.10 -19.84 -4.67
CA ALA A 190 -6.70 -20.84 -5.68
C ALA A 190 -7.30 -22.21 -5.46
N GLN A 191 -8.15 -22.39 -4.43
CA GLN A 191 -8.74 -23.68 -4.03
C GLN A 191 -7.68 -24.76 -3.77
N LEU A 192 -6.52 -24.35 -3.24
CA LEU A 192 -5.43 -25.23 -2.85
C LEU A 192 -5.53 -25.53 -1.34
N ASP A 193 -5.36 -26.81 -0.96
CA ASP A 193 -5.10 -27.13 0.46
C ASP A 193 -3.75 -26.52 0.88
N CYS A 194 -3.77 -25.60 1.82
CA CYS A 194 -2.58 -24.93 2.33
C CYS A 194 -1.53 -25.89 2.93
N ALA A 195 -1.92 -27.12 3.32
CA ALA A 195 -0.98 -28.16 3.70
C ALA A 195 -0.02 -28.56 2.55
N GLY A 196 -0.41 -28.27 1.30
CA GLY A 196 0.43 -28.44 0.11
C GLY A 196 1.52 -27.37 -0.06
N LEU A 197 1.48 -26.30 0.75
CA LEU A 197 2.51 -25.25 0.80
C LEU A 197 3.49 -25.52 1.94
N GLU A 198 4.75 -25.13 1.73
CA GLU A 198 5.80 -25.23 2.76
C GLU A 198 6.63 -23.95 2.79
N ARG A 199 6.75 -23.37 3.97
CA ARG A 199 7.68 -22.26 4.25
C ARG A 199 9.10 -22.85 4.36
N VAL A 200 10.02 -22.37 3.52
CA VAL A 200 11.38 -22.90 3.45
C VAL A 200 12.46 -21.91 3.93
N LEU A 201 12.18 -20.61 3.91
CA LEU A 201 13.14 -19.60 4.35
C LEU A 201 12.44 -18.34 4.84
N THR A 202 12.93 -17.74 5.93
CA THR A 202 12.56 -16.38 6.34
C THR A 202 13.41 -15.35 5.59
N LEU A 203 12.78 -14.28 5.12
CA LEU A 203 13.46 -13.16 4.46
C LEU A 203 13.68 -12.02 5.47
N ASP A 204 14.54 -12.23 6.47
CA ASP A 204 14.73 -11.29 7.59
C ASP A 204 15.03 -9.86 7.14
N GLY A 205 15.81 -9.69 6.06
CA GLY A 205 16.12 -8.38 5.50
C GLY A 205 14.99 -7.72 4.72
N ALA A 206 13.86 -8.43 4.48
CA ALA A 206 12.66 -7.89 3.86
C ALA A 206 11.56 -7.58 4.88
N ALA A 207 11.71 -8.03 6.13
CA ALA A 207 10.78 -7.70 7.22
C ALA A 207 10.67 -6.18 7.37
N THR A 208 9.44 -5.66 7.43
CA THR A 208 9.22 -4.20 7.40
C THR A 208 7.89 -3.80 8.02
N GLY A 209 7.80 -2.50 8.38
CA GLY A 209 6.53 -1.85 8.65
C GLY A 209 5.79 -1.51 7.34
N LEU A 210 4.49 -1.70 7.35
CA LEU A 210 3.57 -1.23 6.32
C LEU A 210 2.88 0.05 6.77
N TYR A 211 3.00 1.09 5.97
CA TYR A 211 2.65 2.47 6.32
C TYR A 211 1.50 3.01 5.46
N MET A 212 0.96 4.13 5.94
CA MET A 212 0.29 5.13 5.09
C MET A 212 1.29 6.21 4.70
N ALA A 213 1.23 6.67 3.45
CA ALA A 213 2.04 7.76 2.96
C ALA A 213 1.32 8.54 1.86
N PHE A 214 1.58 9.84 1.78
CA PHE A 214 1.11 10.68 0.68
C PHE A 214 2.18 10.87 -0.38
N SER A 215 1.74 11.15 -1.60
CA SER A 215 2.60 11.67 -2.67
C SER A 215 3.32 12.95 -2.22
N THR A 216 4.54 13.17 -2.70
CA THR A 216 5.37 14.34 -2.32
C THR A 216 4.74 15.68 -2.69
N SER A 217 3.91 15.70 -3.74
CA SER A 217 3.16 16.89 -4.19
C SER A 217 1.91 17.22 -3.35
N THR A 218 1.51 16.35 -2.41
CA THR A 218 0.42 16.64 -1.48
C THR A 218 0.80 17.76 -0.51
N PRO A 219 -0.08 18.77 -0.26
CA PRO A 219 0.22 19.86 0.67
C PRO A 219 0.62 19.38 2.07
N ASP A 220 1.64 19.97 2.65
CA ASP A 220 2.15 19.60 3.99
C ASP A 220 1.10 19.74 5.09
N SER A 221 0.18 20.71 4.95
CA SER A 221 -0.94 20.89 5.87
C SER A 221 -1.87 19.66 5.91
N THR A 222 -2.14 19.03 4.77
CA THR A 222 -2.92 17.80 4.63
C THR A 222 -2.20 16.64 5.33
N VAL A 223 -0.90 16.47 5.04
CA VAL A 223 -0.08 15.42 5.65
C VAL A 223 0.01 15.57 7.16
N LYS A 224 0.22 16.80 7.67
CA LYS A 224 0.27 17.09 9.10
C LYS A 224 -1.04 16.75 9.82
N LYS A 225 -2.19 17.08 9.22
CA LYS A 225 -3.52 16.73 9.78
C LYS A 225 -3.69 15.21 9.86
N ALA A 226 -3.38 14.49 8.77
CA ALA A 226 -3.49 13.03 8.74
C ALA A 226 -2.54 12.37 9.76
N ARG A 227 -1.29 12.85 9.87
CA ARG A 227 -0.32 12.34 10.86
C ARG A 227 -0.81 12.54 12.28
N ALA A 228 -1.21 13.75 12.65
CA ALA A 228 -1.72 14.04 13.99
C ALA A 228 -2.94 13.19 14.36
N ALA A 229 -3.85 12.98 13.40
CA ALA A 229 -5.04 12.12 13.60
C ALA A 229 -4.64 10.66 13.79
N PHE A 230 -3.73 10.14 12.94
CA PHE A 230 -3.24 8.76 13.05
C PHE A 230 -2.51 8.52 14.38
N ASP A 231 -1.62 9.44 14.79
CA ASP A 231 -0.88 9.33 16.05
C ASP A 231 -1.84 9.27 17.25
N LYS A 232 -2.91 10.06 17.23
CA LYS A 232 -3.97 10.01 18.25
C LYS A 232 -4.69 8.67 18.28
N LEU A 233 -5.13 8.16 17.11
CA LEU A 233 -5.79 6.85 16.98
C LEU A 233 -4.87 5.68 17.35
N LYS A 234 -3.57 5.83 17.14
CA LYS A 234 -2.57 4.84 17.56
C LYS A 234 -2.38 4.88 19.07
N ALA A 235 -2.26 6.07 19.66
CA ALA A 235 -2.07 6.27 21.10
C ALA A 235 -3.25 5.79 21.94
N ASP A 236 -4.51 6.00 21.48
CA ASP A 236 -5.71 5.55 22.18
C ASP A 236 -6.06 4.06 21.94
N GLY A 237 -5.21 3.35 21.18
CA GLY A 237 -5.36 1.93 20.87
C GLY A 237 -6.40 1.61 19.80
N THR A 238 -6.99 2.60 19.13
CA THR A 238 -8.00 2.38 18.08
C THR A 238 -7.43 1.63 16.89
N VAL A 239 -6.22 1.99 16.43
CA VAL A 239 -5.54 1.28 15.33
C VAL A 239 -5.37 -0.20 15.69
N ARG A 240 -4.87 -0.49 16.88
CA ARG A 240 -4.70 -1.86 17.37
C ARG A 240 -6.01 -2.63 17.38
N ARG A 241 -7.07 -2.08 17.98
CA ARG A 241 -8.39 -2.73 18.03
C ARG A 241 -8.97 -3.02 16.65
N ILE A 242 -8.73 -2.15 15.67
CA ILE A 242 -9.19 -2.38 14.31
C ILE A 242 -8.38 -3.52 13.66
N MET A 243 -7.05 -3.49 13.77
CA MET A 243 -6.18 -4.49 13.16
C MET A 243 -6.30 -5.88 13.79
N GLU A 244 -6.71 -5.97 15.07
CA GLU A 244 -6.97 -7.24 15.77
C GLU A 244 -8.33 -7.87 15.39
N LYS A 245 -9.21 -7.16 14.67
CA LYS A 245 -10.43 -7.77 14.12
C LYS A 245 -10.01 -8.83 13.10
N LYS A 246 -10.30 -10.10 13.37
CA LYS A 246 -10.09 -11.15 12.36
C LYS A 246 -10.90 -10.77 11.13
N SER A 247 -10.26 -10.82 9.98
CA SER A 247 -10.97 -10.82 8.69
C SER A 247 -11.90 -12.02 8.70
N GLY A 248 -13.22 -11.77 8.71
CA GLY A 248 -14.25 -12.80 8.76
C GLY A 248 -14.29 -13.60 7.47
#